data_0f82a6cf3aaddd0cc780ec84387639c5
#
_entry.id   0f82a6cf3aaddd0cc780ec84387639c5
#
_cell.length_a   1.000
_cell.length_b   1.000
_cell.length_c   1.000
_cell.angle_alpha   90.00
_cell.angle_beta   90.00
_cell.angle_gamma   90.00
#
_symmetry.space_group_name_H-M   'P 1'
#
loop_
_entity.id
_entity.type
_entity.pdbx_description
1 polymer ?
#
loop_
_entity_poly.entity_id
_entity_poly.type
_entity_poly.pdbx_seq_one_letter_code
_entity_poly.pdbx_strand_id
1 'polypeptide(L)'
;MADRIAALQKLLARDERDVFLHYSLAMEYFSAGRHDLAAAQFGRCIELDPNYLAAYVEGAKCHRAAAQLDQARDLFTLALDLAKRLGQTHSEDYIRQQLEGLASS
;
A
#
# COMPACT_ATOMS: atom_id res chain seq x y z
N MET A 1 10.80 6.75 15.67
CA MET A 1 9.73 7.10 14.72
C MET A 1 10.20 8.15 13.74
N ALA A 2 10.30 9.41 14.17
CA ALA A 2 10.80 10.47 13.30
C ALA A 2 12.20 10.14 12.77
N ASP A 3 13.04 9.50 13.57
CA ASP A 3 14.39 9.11 13.17
C ASP A 3 14.40 8.09 12.04
N ARG A 4 13.45 7.13 12.05
CA ARG A 4 13.34 6.14 10.97
C ARG A 4 12.86 6.75 9.68
N ILE A 5 11.89 7.66 9.75
CA ILE A 5 11.40 8.38 8.57
C ILE A 5 12.54 9.19 7.95
N ALA A 6 13.27 9.95 8.78
CA ALA A 6 14.39 10.77 8.29
C ALA A 6 15.49 9.88 7.68
N ALA A 7 15.80 8.74 8.31
CA ALA A 7 16.81 7.82 7.79
C ALA A 7 16.39 7.26 6.42
N LEU A 8 15.13 6.86 6.27
CA LEU A 8 14.62 6.33 5.01
C LEU A 8 14.63 7.39 3.92
N GLN A 9 14.27 8.63 4.27
CA GLN A 9 14.31 9.75 3.32
C GLN A 9 15.73 9.98 2.79
N LYS A 10 16.73 9.90 3.66
CA LYS A 10 18.13 10.03 3.26
C LYS A 10 18.55 8.92 2.30
N LEU A 11 18.14 7.69 2.59
CA LEU A 11 18.46 6.55 1.71
C LEU A 11 17.77 6.71 0.35
N LEU A 12 16.52 7.16 0.34
CA LEU A 12 15.79 7.40 -0.91
C LEU A 12 16.42 8.50 -1.75
N ALA A 13 17.00 9.52 -1.10
CA ALA A 13 17.69 10.59 -1.83
C ALA A 13 18.87 10.04 -2.65
N ARG A 14 19.45 8.93 -2.23
CA ARG A 14 20.54 8.27 -2.94
C ARG A 14 20.06 7.29 -4.00
N ASP A 15 18.86 6.72 -3.81
CA ASP A 15 18.29 5.75 -4.73
C ASP A 15 16.78 5.91 -4.77
N GLU A 16 16.33 6.85 -5.58
CA GLU A 16 14.92 7.23 -5.67
C GLU A 16 14.03 6.15 -6.29
N ARG A 17 14.63 5.16 -6.91
CA ARG A 17 13.90 4.07 -7.57
C ARG A 17 13.89 2.78 -6.78
N ASP A 18 14.34 2.81 -5.53
CA ASP A 18 14.32 1.64 -4.66
C ASP A 18 12.91 1.42 -4.10
N VAL A 19 12.20 0.44 -4.66
CA VAL A 19 10.83 0.14 -4.29
C VAL A 19 10.71 -0.22 -2.81
N PHE A 20 11.67 -0.99 -2.30
CA PHE A 20 11.65 -1.41 -0.90
C PHE A 20 11.74 -0.22 0.05
N LEU A 21 12.54 0.78 -0.29
CA LEU A 21 12.65 1.99 0.54
C LEU A 21 11.35 2.80 0.54
N HIS A 22 10.70 2.92 -0.62
CA HIS A 22 9.39 3.57 -0.70
C HIS A 22 8.36 2.83 0.13
N TYR A 23 8.36 1.49 0.05
CA TYR A 23 7.43 0.68 0.82
C TYR A 23 7.68 0.85 2.32
N SER A 24 8.94 0.80 2.75
CA SER A 24 9.30 0.98 4.16
C SER A 24 8.89 2.34 4.69
N LEU A 25 9.12 3.39 3.90
CA LEU A 25 8.72 4.74 4.27
C LEU A 25 7.20 4.85 4.38
N ALA A 26 6.48 4.25 3.43
CA ALA A 26 5.03 4.22 3.46
C ALA A 26 4.50 3.57 4.74
N MET A 27 5.09 2.43 5.13
CA MET A 27 4.68 1.73 6.35
C MET A 27 4.94 2.57 7.60
N GLU A 28 6.05 3.32 7.63
CA GLU A 28 6.34 4.21 8.75
C GLU A 28 5.34 5.37 8.82
N TYR A 29 4.99 5.96 7.70
CA TYR A 29 3.96 6.99 7.66
C TYR A 29 2.61 6.44 8.11
N PHE A 30 2.25 5.24 7.65
CA PHE A 30 0.99 4.60 8.03
C PHE A 30 0.93 4.40 9.55
N SER A 31 1.99 3.87 10.13
CA SER A 31 2.08 3.66 11.58
C SER A 31 1.98 4.96 12.36
N ALA A 32 2.45 6.05 11.77
CA ALA A 32 2.39 7.39 12.39
C ALA A 32 1.04 8.10 12.17
N GLY A 33 0.10 7.44 11.49
CA GLY A 33 -1.21 8.04 11.19
C GLY A 33 -1.18 9.05 10.04
N ARG A 34 -0.08 9.11 9.31
CA ARG A 34 0.08 10.04 8.18
C ARG A 34 -0.40 9.37 6.89
N HIS A 35 -1.72 9.18 6.80
CA HIS A 35 -2.32 8.34 5.75
C HIS A 35 -2.10 8.88 4.34
N ASP A 36 -2.18 10.18 4.15
CA ASP A 36 -1.98 10.80 2.84
C ASP A 36 -0.55 10.64 2.34
N LEU A 37 0.42 10.81 3.23
CA LEU A 37 1.83 10.62 2.88
C LEU A 37 2.14 9.15 2.63
N ALA A 38 1.55 8.25 3.43
CA ALA A 38 1.71 6.81 3.22
C ALA A 38 1.14 6.40 1.86
N ALA A 39 -0.07 6.86 1.53
CA ALA A 39 -0.71 6.54 0.25
C ALA A 39 0.15 6.98 -0.94
N ALA A 40 0.76 8.15 -0.85
CA ALA A 40 1.64 8.65 -1.91
C ALA A 40 2.84 7.73 -2.11
N GLN A 41 3.44 7.23 -1.03
CA GLN A 41 4.58 6.32 -1.12
C GLN A 41 4.18 4.94 -1.65
N PHE A 42 3.03 4.42 -1.23
CA PHE A 42 2.51 3.17 -1.81
C PHE A 42 2.24 3.32 -3.30
N GLY A 43 1.70 4.46 -3.71
CA GLY A 43 1.50 4.76 -5.13
C GLY A 43 2.81 4.76 -5.90
N ARG A 44 3.88 5.28 -5.31
CA ARG A 44 5.20 5.27 -5.92
C ARG A 44 5.72 3.84 -6.08
N CYS A 45 5.47 2.97 -5.10
CA CYS A 45 5.83 1.54 -5.20
C CYS A 45 5.17 0.90 -6.41
N ILE A 46 3.89 1.16 -6.60
CA ILE A 46 3.12 0.58 -7.70
C ILE A 46 3.62 1.08 -9.06
N GLU A 47 3.99 2.35 -9.14
CA GLU A 47 4.57 2.90 -10.37
C GLU A 47 5.90 2.22 -10.72
N LEU A 48 6.74 2.00 -9.71
CA LEU A 48 8.07 1.41 -9.92
C LEU A 48 8.01 -0.09 -10.15
N ASP A 49 7.08 -0.79 -9.48
CA ASP A 49 6.90 -2.23 -9.61
C ASP A 49 5.41 -2.59 -9.55
N PRO A 50 4.75 -2.62 -10.71
CA PRO A 50 3.31 -2.93 -10.76
C PRO A 50 2.92 -4.30 -10.21
N ASN A 51 3.88 -5.19 -9.98
CA ASN A 51 3.62 -6.52 -9.42
C ASN A 51 3.91 -6.59 -7.91
N TYR A 52 4.13 -5.48 -7.27
CA TYR A 52 4.40 -5.44 -5.82
C TYR A 52 3.07 -5.47 -5.07
N LEU A 53 2.53 -6.68 -4.88
CA LEU A 53 1.18 -6.88 -4.33
C LEU A 53 0.97 -6.17 -2.98
N ALA A 54 1.96 -6.25 -2.09
CA ALA A 54 1.84 -5.66 -0.76
C ALA A 54 1.53 -4.17 -0.79
N ALA A 55 2.05 -3.44 -1.79
CA ALA A 55 1.78 -2.00 -1.90
C ALA A 55 0.31 -1.71 -2.24
N TYR A 56 -0.32 -2.56 -3.04
CA TYR A 56 -1.74 -2.43 -3.33
C TYR A 56 -2.57 -2.68 -2.07
N VAL A 57 -2.27 -3.77 -1.36
CA VAL A 57 -3.02 -4.16 -0.17
C VAL A 57 -2.86 -3.12 0.95
N GLU A 58 -1.63 -2.76 1.25
CA GLU A 58 -1.36 -1.79 2.32
C GLU A 58 -1.84 -0.39 1.94
N GLY A 59 -1.72 -0.01 0.66
CA GLY A 59 -2.25 1.25 0.17
C GLY A 59 -3.77 1.31 0.30
N ALA A 60 -4.47 0.21 -0.01
CA ALA A 60 -5.92 0.13 0.15
C ALA A 60 -6.32 0.27 1.62
N LYS A 61 -5.60 -0.39 2.52
CA LYS A 61 -5.84 -0.27 3.97
C LYS A 61 -5.63 1.17 4.44
N CYS A 62 -4.65 1.84 3.87
CA CYS A 62 -4.37 3.23 4.17
C CYS A 62 -5.54 4.15 3.77
N HIS A 63 -6.07 3.98 2.57
CA HIS A 63 -7.24 4.72 2.12
C HIS A 63 -8.46 4.43 3.00
N ARG A 64 -8.65 3.16 3.38
CA ARG A 64 -9.76 2.79 4.28
C ARG A 64 -9.62 3.48 5.63
N ALA A 65 -8.41 3.52 6.19
CA ALA A 65 -8.16 4.19 7.47
C ALA A 65 -8.43 5.70 7.38
N ALA A 66 -8.26 6.27 6.22
CA ALA A 66 -8.55 7.69 5.96
C ALA A 66 -10.01 7.93 5.56
N ALA A 67 -10.86 6.91 5.66
CA ALA A 67 -12.27 6.94 5.27
C ALA A 67 -12.49 7.25 3.77
N GLN A 68 -11.50 6.98 2.95
CA GLN A 68 -11.57 7.11 1.49
C GLN A 68 -11.98 5.76 0.90
N LEU A 69 -13.25 5.41 1.08
CA LEU A 69 -13.73 4.05 0.82
C LEU A 69 -13.73 3.68 -0.66
N ASP A 70 -14.00 4.63 -1.55
CA ASP A 70 -13.98 4.36 -2.99
C ASP A 70 -12.56 4.05 -3.46
N GLN A 71 -11.59 4.83 -3.01
CA GLN A 71 -10.18 4.58 -3.33
C GLN A 71 -9.71 3.24 -2.77
N ALA A 72 -10.14 2.92 -1.54
CA ALA A 72 -9.80 1.65 -0.93
C ALA A 72 -10.36 0.48 -1.74
N ARG A 73 -11.62 0.58 -2.16
CA ARG A 73 -12.26 -0.47 -2.97
C ARG A 73 -11.55 -0.65 -4.29
N ASP A 74 -11.24 0.45 -4.98
CA ASP A 74 -10.54 0.39 -6.27
C ASP A 74 -9.20 -0.32 -6.13
N LEU A 75 -8.46 0.03 -5.10
CA LEU A 75 -7.12 -0.51 -4.91
C LEU A 75 -7.16 -1.98 -4.46
N PHE A 76 -8.12 -2.36 -3.61
CA PHE A 76 -8.32 -3.78 -3.28
C PHE A 76 -8.74 -4.58 -4.51
N THR A 77 -9.54 -4.01 -5.41
CA THR A 77 -9.95 -4.69 -6.64
C THR A 77 -8.73 -4.95 -7.54
N LEU A 78 -7.87 -3.96 -7.69
CA LEU A 78 -6.62 -4.14 -8.43
C LEU A 78 -5.72 -5.18 -7.76
N ALA A 79 -5.65 -5.16 -6.43
CA ALA A 79 -4.89 -6.16 -5.67
C ALA A 79 -5.41 -7.56 -5.90
N LEU A 80 -6.73 -7.73 -5.95
CA LEU A 80 -7.34 -9.03 -6.20
C LEU A 80 -6.95 -9.58 -7.57
N ASP A 81 -7.04 -8.75 -8.59
CA ASP A 81 -6.65 -9.14 -9.95
C ASP A 81 -5.17 -9.55 -9.99
N LEU A 82 -4.32 -8.78 -9.34
CA LEU A 82 -2.89 -9.08 -9.29
C LEU A 82 -2.62 -10.38 -8.54
N ALA A 83 -3.27 -10.60 -7.39
CA ALA A 83 -3.10 -11.82 -6.62
C ALA A 83 -3.50 -13.06 -7.42
N LYS A 84 -4.58 -12.96 -8.21
CA LYS A 84 -5.00 -14.04 -9.11
C LYS A 84 -3.94 -14.34 -10.16
N ARG A 85 -3.43 -13.30 -10.81
CA ARG A 85 -2.40 -13.46 -11.84
C ARG A 85 -1.11 -14.07 -11.28
N LEU A 86 -0.77 -13.73 -10.04
CA LEU A 86 0.42 -14.25 -9.37
C LEU A 86 0.18 -15.61 -8.70
N GLY A 87 -1.05 -16.11 -8.68
CA GLY A 87 -1.37 -17.39 -8.06
C GLY A 87 -1.28 -17.36 -6.53
N GLN A 88 -1.47 -16.22 -5.91
CA GLN A 88 -1.36 -16.09 -4.46
C GLN A 88 -2.72 -16.25 -3.79
N THR A 89 -3.11 -17.49 -3.57
CA THR A 89 -4.44 -17.87 -3.09
C THR A 89 -4.79 -17.28 -1.72
N HIS A 90 -3.86 -17.31 -0.78
CA HIS A 90 -4.10 -16.73 0.55
C HIS A 90 -4.36 -15.24 0.47
N SER A 91 -3.63 -14.54 -0.37
CA SER A 91 -3.84 -13.11 -0.59
C SER A 91 -5.19 -12.83 -1.22
N GLU A 92 -5.59 -13.66 -2.20
CA GLU A 92 -6.92 -13.54 -2.82
C GLU A 92 -8.01 -13.62 -1.75
N ASP A 93 -7.95 -14.61 -0.89
CA ASP A 93 -8.97 -14.82 0.14
C ASP A 93 -9.04 -13.65 1.09
N TYR A 94 -7.88 -13.17 1.55
CA TYR A 94 -7.81 -12.01 2.42
C TYR A 94 -8.43 -10.78 1.76
N ILE A 95 -8.06 -10.52 0.50
CA ILE A 95 -8.53 -9.33 -0.22
C ILE A 95 -10.05 -9.39 -0.44
N ARG A 96 -10.58 -10.58 -0.78
CA ARG A 96 -12.03 -10.75 -0.92
C ARG A 96 -12.76 -10.40 0.36
N GLN A 97 -12.24 -10.84 1.50
CA GLN A 97 -12.82 -10.51 2.81
C GLN A 97 -12.85 -9.00 3.04
N GLN A 98 -11.76 -8.31 2.66
CA GLN A 98 -11.69 -6.87 2.80
C GLN A 98 -12.74 -6.18 1.91
N LEU A 99 -12.89 -6.63 0.67
CA LEU A 99 -13.89 -6.09 -0.24
C LEU A 99 -15.32 -6.31 0.25
N GLU A 100 -15.59 -7.49 0.81
CA GLU A 100 -16.90 -7.78 1.41
C GLU A 100 -17.19 -6.85 2.58
N GLY A 101 -16.20 -6.59 3.41
CA GLY A 101 -16.32 -5.65 4.52
C GLY A 101 -16.67 -4.25 4.06
N LEU A 102 -16.04 -3.79 2.97
CA LEU A 102 -16.33 -2.48 2.40
C LEU A 102 -17.75 -2.41 1.82
N ALA A 103 -18.20 -3.48 1.19
CA ALA A 103 -19.55 -3.53 0.63
C ALA A 103 -20.62 -3.47 1.72
N SER A 104 -20.32 -3.95 2.93
CA SER A 104 -21.23 -3.95 4.07
C SER A 104 -21.26 -2.64 4.84
N SER A 105 -20.37 -1.70 4.50
CA SER A 105 -20.26 -0.40 5.19
C SER A 105 -21.34 0.62 4.72
#